data_7939c645ddb5f915ef58bf0939569617
#
_entry.id   7939c645ddb5f915ef58bf0939569617
#
_cell.length_a   1.000
_cell.length_b   1.000
_cell.length_c   1.000
_cell.angle_alpha   90.00
_cell.angle_beta   90.00
_cell.angle_gamma   90.00
#
_symmetry.space_group_name_H-M   'P 1'
#
loop_
_entity.id
_entity.type
_entity.pdbx_description
1 polymer ?
#
loop_
_entity_poly.entity_id
_entity_poly.type
_entity_poly.pdbx_seq_one_letter_code
_entity_poly.pdbx_strand_id
1 'polypeptide(L)'
;MMQKRNIRALTKEELRTFFESNGDKAFRGNQVYEWLWQKGVHTFEAMTSLPKATREMLAEHFSINHIKVDVMQRSNDGTIKNAVRLHDGLLVESVLIPTDTRTTACVSSQVGCSLNCSFCATARLKRMRNLLPDEIFDQVKVIDEQSRAFFGRPLSNIVFMGMGEPLMNYNNVLKAIDKITSPEGLGMSPKRITLSTSGIPKLIKKMADDEVKFKLAVSLHSAIGSVRTGIMPFNEQFPLEELRDALAYWYQKTKNRITYEYVVWKGINDQKKDVEALIKFCKFAPSKVNLIEYNPIDDGDFQQADPKALELYQTMLEAAGITVTVRHSRGKDIDAACGQLANKKVKSEE
;
A
#
# COMPACT_ATOMS: atom_id res chain seq x y z
N MET A 1 6.83 10.80 33.06
CA MET A 1 5.72 9.82 33.02
C MET A 1 6.12 8.73 32.03
N MET A 2 6.00 7.43 32.41
CA MET A 2 6.20 6.35 31.46
C MET A 2 5.16 6.44 30.34
N GLN A 3 5.58 6.28 29.09
CA GLN A 3 4.67 6.26 27.94
C GLN A 3 3.75 5.03 28.06
N LYS A 4 2.42 5.25 28.07
CA LYS A 4 1.45 4.15 28.13
C LYS A 4 1.57 3.27 26.87
N ARG A 5 1.39 1.96 27.04
CA ARG A 5 1.37 1.01 25.91
C ARG A 5 0.16 1.28 25.03
N ASN A 6 0.35 1.28 23.72
CA ASN A 6 -0.77 1.35 22.77
C ASN A 6 -1.61 0.06 22.86
N ILE A 7 -2.88 0.18 23.24
CA ILE A 7 -3.79 -0.96 23.41
C ILE A 7 -4.00 -1.74 22.10
N ARG A 8 -3.88 -1.09 20.95
CA ARG A 8 -4.01 -1.72 19.62
C ARG A 8 -2.83 -2.65 19.27
N ALA A 9 -1.75 -2.59 20.04
CA ALA A 9 -0.65 -3.55 19.94
C ALA A 9 -0.95 -4.90 20.62
N LEU A 10 -2.03 -4.99 21.42
CA LEU A 10 -2.43 -6.22 22.09
C LEU A 10 -3.25 -7.11 21.15
N THR A 11 -3.03 -8.42 21.28
CA THR A 11 -3.90 -9.43 20.70
C THR A 11 -5.23 -9.50 21.46
N LYS A 12 -6.22 -10.12 20.87
CA LYS A 12 -7.51 -10.35 21.54
C LYS A 12 -7.36 -11.17 22.84
N GLU A 13 -6.44 -12.15 22.82
CA GLU A 13 -6.16 -12.99 23.98
C GLU A 13 -5.44 -12.21 25.09
N GLU A 14 -4.44 -11.36 24.73
CA GLU A 14 -3.81 -10.48 25.73
C GLU A 14 -4.82 -9.51 26.38
N LEU A 15 -5.81 -9.01 25.63
CA LEU A 15 -6.89 -8.19 26.19
C LEU A 15 -7.77 -8.99 27.17
N ARG A 16 -8.12 -10.23 26.84
CA ARG A 16 -8.88 -11.11 27.72
C ARG A 16 -8.14 -11.37 29.03
N THR A 17 -6.85 -11.76 28.92
CA THR A 17 -5.99 -11.99 30.09
C THR A 17 -5.82 -10.74 30.93
N PHE A 18 -5.71 -9.55 30.32
CA PHE A 18 -5.66 -8.28 31.07
C PHE A 18 -6.90 -8.08 31.92
N PHE A 19 -8.11 -8.33 31.43
CA PHE A 19 -9.33 -8.18 32.19
C PHE A 19 -9.41 -9.20 33.35
N GLU A 20 -9.08 -10.45 33.10
CA GLU A 20 -9.05 -11.50 34.13
C GLU A 20 -8.06 -11.16 35.25
N SER A 21 -6.88 -10.67 34.90
CA SER A 21 -5.84 -10.26 35.86
C SER A 21 -6.25 -9.04 36.71
N ASN A 22 -7.22 -8.24 36.24
CA ASN A 22 -7.77 -7.09 36.95
C ASN A 22 -9.14 -7.37 37.61
N GLY A 23 -9.53 -8.64 37.73
CA GLY A 23 -10.76 -9.05 38.43
C GLY A 23 -12.05 -8.81 37.64
N ASP A 24 -11.96 -8.56 36.33
CA ASP A 24 -13.11 -8.42 35.42
C ASP A 24 -13.19 -9.65 34.45
N LYS A 25 -14.26 -9.74 33.73
CA LYS A 25 -14.56 -10.91 32.86
C LYS A 25 -13.82 -10.86 31.55
N ALA A 26 -13.23 -11.97 31.08
CA ALA A 26 -12.49 -12.12 29.84
C ALA A 26 -13.24 -11.59 28.60
N PHE A 27 -14.57 -11.72 28.54
CA PHE A 27 -15.35 -11.25 27.39
C PHE A 27 -15.27 -9.72 27.16
N ARG A 28 -14.89 -8.94 28.21
CA ARG A 28 -14.63 -7.51 28.05
C ARG A 28 -13.49 -7.24 27.06
N GLY A 29 -12.47 -8.12 27.01
CA GLY A 29 -11.42 -8.05 26.02
C GLY A 29 -11.95 -8.14 24.59
N ASN A 30 -12.96 -9.00 24.35
CA ASN A 30 -13.62 -9.10 23.04
C ASN A 30 -14.38 -7.82 22.68
N GLN A 31 -15.09 -7.22 23.65
CA GLN A 31 -15.81 -5.96 23.44
C GLN A 31 -14.85 -4.82 23.11
N VAL A 32 -13.74 -4.70 23.84
CA VAL A 32 -12.70 -3.69 23.54
C VAL A 32 -12.11 -3.91 22.16
N TYR A 33 -11.80 -5.16 21.79
CA TYR A 33 -11.28 -5.49 20.48
C TYR A 33 -12.23 -5.08 19.34
N GLU A 34 -13.54 -5.32 19.49
CA GLU A 34 -14.58 -4.89 18.55
C GLU A 34 -14.62 -3.35 18.42
N TRP A 35 -14.57 -2.62 19.54
CA TRP A 35 -14.53 -1.16 19.53
C TRP A 35 -13.31 -0.62 18.77
N LEU A 36 -12.14 -1.24 18.97
CA LEU A 36 -10.89 -0.79 18.33
C LEU A 36 -10.85 -1.08 16.83
N TRP A 37 -11.31 -2.26 16.38
CA TRP A 37 -11.08 -2.73 15.02
C TRP A 37 -12.30 -2.71 14.10
N GLN A 38 -13.51 -2.97 14.62
CA GLN A 38 -14.73 -2.84 13.80
C GLN A 38 -15.25 -1.41 13.82
N LYS A 39 -15.42 -0.84 15.02
CA LYS A 39 -15.98 0.50 15.16
C LYS A 39 -14.95 1.60 14.94
N GLY A 40 -13.65 1.30 15.15
CA GLY A 40 -12.55 2.21 14.90
C GLY A 40 -12.54 3.43 15.81
N VAL A 41 -12.85 3.26 17.10
CA VAL A 41 -12.85 4.36 18.07
C VAL A 41 -11.42 4.79 18.42
N HIS A 42 -11.27 6.07 18.70
CA HIS A 42 -9.98 6.68 19.03
C HIS A 42 -9.85 7.09 20.49
N THR A 43 -10.92 6.93 21.29
CA THR A 43 -10.93 7.24 22.72
C THR A 43 -11.66 6.14 23.51
N PHE A 44 -11.29 5.96 24.77
CA PHE A 44 -11.98 4.98 25.63
C PHE A 44 -13.40 5.44 25.98
N GLU A 45 -13.65 6.73 26.04
CA GLU A 45 -14.98 7.33 26.32
C GLU A 45 -16.00 6.92 25.25
N ALA A 46 -15.57 6.75 24.00
CA ALA A 46 -16.43 6.32 22.90
C ALA A 46 -16.90 4.86 23.03
N MET A 47 -16.28 4.05 23.89
CA MET A 47 -16.65 2.65 24.12
C MET A 47 -17.88 2.53 25.03
N THR A 48 -19.02 3.06 24.59
CA THR A 48 -20.22 3.30 25.40
C THR A 48 -20.88 2.05 25.94
N SER A 49 -20.65 0.86 25.40
CA SER A 49 -21.14 -0.41 25.94
C SER A 49 -20.32 -0.92 27.14
N LEU A 50 -19.18 -0.27 27.46
CA LEU A 50 -18.37 -0.59 28.62
C LEU A 50 -18.75 0.31 29.81
N PRO A 51 -18.76 -0.21 31.05
CA PRO A 51 -18.92 0.60 32.27
C PRO A 51 -17.88 1.72 32.32
N LYS A 52 -18.27 2.85 32.98
CA LYS A 52 -17.36 4.00 33.13
C LYS A 52 -16.05 3.60 33.83
N ALA A 53 -16.13 2.84 34.95
CA ALA A 53 -14.95 2.35 35.67
C ALA A 53 -14.01 1.51 34.79
N THR A 54 -14.54 0.66 33.88
CA THR A 54 -13.74 -0.12 32.95
C THR A 54 -13.03 0.80 31.96
N ARG A 55 -13.68 1.84 31.43
CA ARG A 55 -13.06 2.80 30.49
C ARG A 55 -11.97 3.62 31.19
N GLU A 56 -12.16 4.02 32.43
CA GLU A 56 -11.16 4.72 33.26
C GLU A 56 -9.95 3.82 33.53
N MET A 57 -10.17 2.56 33.93
CA MET A 57 -9.09 1.57 34.07
C MET A 57 -8.28 1.38 32.79
N LEU A 58 -8.93 1.27 31.64
CA LEU A 58 -8.23 1.18 30.35
C LEU A 58 -7.40 2.43 30.08
N ALA A 59 -7.94 3.62 30.36
CA ALA A 59 -7.24 4.89 30.17
C ALA A 59 -6.05 5.07 31.13
N GLU A 60 -6.07 4.44 32.30
CA GLU A 60 -4.92 4.42 33.21
C GLU A 60 -3.76 3.58 32.69
N HIS A 61 -4.05 2.42 32.09
CA HIS A 61 -3.04 1.46 31.68
C HIS A 61 -2.55 1.66 30.23
N PHE A 62 -3.41 2.18 29.33
CA PHE A 62 -3.16 2.21 27.89
C PHE A 62 -3.39 3.58 27.25
N SER A 63 -2.85 3.72 26.06
CA SER A 63 -3.23 4.76 25.09
C SER A 63 -3.88 4.11 23.88
N ILE A 64 -4.66 4.88 23.09
CA ILE A 64 -5.11 4.50 21.75
C ILE A 64 -4.37 5.39 20.78
N ASN A 65 -3.38 4.83 20.08
CA ASN A 65 -2.72 5.55 18.99
C ASN A 65 -3.66 5.57 17.78
N HIS A 66 -3.76 6.70 17.13
CA HIS A 66 -4.55 6.89 15.90
C HIS A 66 -3.87 7.91 15.01
N ILE A 67 -4.21 7.90 13.75
CA ILE A 67 -3.75 8.88 12.77
C ILE A 67 -4.69 10.09 12.74
N LYS A 68 -4.18 11.21 12.24
CA LYS A 68 -4.98 12.41 11.95
C LYS A 68 -4.75 12.86 10.53
N VAL A 69 -5.80 13.21 9.82
CA VAL A 69 -5.67 13.89 8.52
C VAL A 69 -5.37 15.34 8.79
N ASP A 70 -4.15 15.77 8.48
CA ASP A 70 -3.74 17.17 8.61
C ASP A 70 -4.25 18.01 7.44
N VAL A 71 -4.12 17.45 6.23
CA VAL A 71 -4.52 18.12 4.99
C VAL A 71 -5.19 17.12 4.08
N MET A 72 -6.32 17.51 3.53
CA MET A 72 -7.05 16.78 2.48
C MET A 72 -7.06 17.65 1.22
N GLN A 73 -6.51 17.13 0.12
CA GLN A 73 -6.56 17.76 -1.20
C GLN A 73 -7.49 16.97 -2.11
N ARG A 74 -8.31 17.67 -2.89
CA ARG A 74 -9.22 17.04 -3.85
C ARG A 74 -8.88 17.49 -5.27
N SER A 75 -8.60 16.54 -6.13
CA SER A 75 -8.35 16.73 -7.56
C SER A 75 -9.64 17.00 -8.32
N ASN A 76 -9.49 17.62 -9.49
CA ASN A 76 -10.58 17.83 -10.44
C ASN A 76 -11.21 16.52 -10.94
N ASP A 77 -10.46 15.41 -10.94
CA ASP A 77 -10.94 14.07 -11.31
C ASP A 77 -11.58 13.31 -10.14
N GLY A 78 -11.75 13.95 -8.98
CA GLY A 78 -12.34 13.41 -7.78
C GLY A 78 -11.36 12.64 -6.87
N THR A 79 -10.11 12.44 -7.27
CA THR A 79 -9.09 11.83 -6.42
C THR A 79 -8.86 12.67 -5.16
N ILE A 80 -8.70 12.02 -4.00
CA ILE A 80 -8.45 12.69 -2.73
C ILE A 80 -7.10 12.21 -2.19
N LYS A 81 -6.19 13.15 -1.94
CA LYS A 81 -4.91 12.89 -1.25
C LYS A 81 -5.00 13.41 0.18
N ASN A 82 -4.61 12.57 1.11
CA ASN A 82 -4.54 12.88 2.52
C ASN A 82 -3.07 12.95 2.97
N ALA A 83 -2.66 14.05 3.56
CA ALA A 83 -1.47 14.11 4.41
C ALA A 83 -1.88 13.66 5.81
N VAL A 84 -1.30 12.57 6.26
CA VAL A 84 -1.69 11.85 7.47
C VAL A 84 -0.59 11.98 8.51
N ARG A 85 -0.92 12.56 9.67
CA ARG A 85 -0.01 12.66 10.83
C ARG A 85 -0.16 11.43 11.70
N LEU A 86 0.97 10.80 11.99
CA LEU A 86 1.10 9.65 12.86
C LEU A 86 1.22 10.09 14.33
N HIS A 87 1.09 9.13 15.26
CA HIS A 87 1.12 9.41 16.70
C HIS A 87 2.44 10.04 17.21
N ASP A 88 3.53 9.85 16.49
CA ASP A 88 4.86 10.40 16.78
C ASP A 88 5.17 11.72 16.01
N GLY A 89 4.17 12.27 15.33
CA GLY A 89 4.28 13.50 14.56
C GLY A 89 4.83 13.34 13.13
N LEU A 90 5.27 12.14 12.74
CA LEU A 90 5.71 11.87 11.37
C LEU A 90 4.52 11.90 10.39
N LEU A 91 4.79 12.15 9.13
CA LEU A 91 3.79 12.27 8.07
C LEU A 91 3.94 11.18 7.03
N VAL A 92 2.80 10.69 6.56
CA VAL A 92 2.68 9.88 5.34
C VAL A 92 1.51 10.37 4.51
N GLU A 93 1.47 9.99 3.25
CA GLU A 93 0.34 10.31 2.36
C GLU A 93 -0.42 9.03 2.00
N SER A 94 -1.74 9.18 1.84
CA SER A 94 -2.62 8.14 1.33
C SER A 94 -3.62 8.73 0.34
N VAL A 95 -4.15 7.92 -0.58
CA VAL A 95 -4.96 8.43 -1.69
C VAL A 95 -6.24 7.60 -1.86
N LEU A 96 -7.39 8.29 -1.96
CA LEU A 96 -8.64 7.72 -2.46
C LEU A 96 -8.73 7.96 -3.95
N ILE A 97 -8.81 6.90 -4.74
CA ILE A 97 -8.89 6.93 -6.19
C ILE A 97 -10.29 6.46 -6.63
N PRO A 98 -11.20 7.36 -7.02
CA PRO A 98 -12.52 7.01 -7.52
C PRO A 98 -12.48 6.64 -9.00
N THR A 99 -13.39 5.76 -9.41
CA THR A 99 -13.81 5.54 -10.80
C THR A 99 -15.32 5.43 -10.82
N ASP A 100 -15.96 5.31 -11.96
CA ASP A 100 -17.44 5.22 -12.07
C ASP A 100 -18.01 4.05 -11.27
N THR A 101 -17.29 2.93 -11.21
CA THR A 101 -17.80 1.69 -10.60
C THR A 101 -17.14 1.30 -9.29
N ARG A 102 -16.03 1.94 -8.90
CA ARG A 102 -15.24 1.52 -7.72
C ARG A 102 -14.49 2.68 -7.08
N THR A 103 -14.14 2.51 -5.82
CA THR A 103 -13.22 3.37 -5.09
C THR A 103 -12.05 2.53 -4.57
N THR A 104 -10.85 3.05 -4.71
CA THR A 104 -9.61 2.33 -4.34
C THR A 104 -8.82 3.16 -3.34
N ALA A 105 -8.43 2.55 -2.22
CA ALA A 105 -7.47 3.14 -1.30
C ALA A 105 -6.04 2.78 -1.74
N CYS A 106 -5.20 3.80 -1.94
CA CYS A 106 -3.77 3.66 -2.06
C CYS A 106 -3.15 4.03 -0.71
N VAL A 107 -2.53 3.05 -0.03
CA VAL A 107 -2.03 3.20 1.32
C VAL A 107 -0.51 3.07 1.39
N SER A 108 0.08 3.77 2.34
CA SER A 108 1.51 3.77 2.63
C SER A 108 1.86 2.69 3.65
N SER A 109 3.08 2.17 3.58
CA SER A 109 3.62 1.13 4.46
C SER A 109 4.83 1.58 5.28
N GLN A 110 5.49 2.68 4.90
CA GLN A 110 6.66 3.23 5.58
C GLN A 110 6.63 4.75 5.56
N VAL A 111 7.32 5.38 6.49
CA VAL A 111 7.67 6.81 6.44
C VAL A 111 8.97 6.93 5.65
N GLY A 112 8.87 7.42 4.40
CA GLY A 112 9.97 7.42 3.43
C GLY A 112 10.25 6.03 2.86
N CYS A 113 11.29 5.91 2.05
CA CYS A 113 11.70 4.65 1.42
C CYS A 113 13.22 4.58 1.29
N SER A 114 13.81 3.39 1.36
CA SER A 114 15.26 3.16 1.24
C SER A 114 15.70 2.53 -0.07
N LEU A 115 14.81 2.32 -1.04
CA LEU A 115 15.13 1.61 -2.27
C LEU A 115 15.76 2.48 -3.36
N ASN A 116 15.79 3.80 -3.17
CA ASN A 116 16.42 4.78 -4.07
C ASN A 116 16.00 4.69 -5.55
N CYS A 117 14.72 4.35 -5.80
CA CYS A 117 14.19 4.35 -7.17
C CYS A 117 14.23 5.78 -7.73
N SER A 118 14.93 5.98 -8.86
CA SER A 118 15.26 7.32 -9.38
C SER A 118 14.03 8.12 -9.85
N PHE A 119 12.93 7.44 -10.16
CA PHE A 119 11.67 8.02 -10.63
C PHE A 119 10.64 8.29 -9.53
N CYS A 120 10.96 8.03 -8.24
CA CYS A 120 9.99 8.06 -7.15
C CYS A 120 10.34 9.17 -6.13
N ALA A 121 9.41 10.10 -5.90
CA ALA A 121 9.58 11.18 -4.94
C ALA A 121 9.72 10.66 -3.49
N THR A 122 9.02 9.58 -3.12
CA THR A 122 9.18 8.95 -1.80
C THR A 122 10.60 8.43 -1.55
N ALA A 123 11.30 7.97 -2.59
CA ALA A 123 12.66 7.46 -2.46
C ALA A 123 13.69 8.57 -2.13
N ARG A 124 13.34 9.84 -2.37
CA ARG A 124 14.15 11.01 -1.98
C ARG A 124 13.99 11.38 -0.51
N LEU A 125 12.94 10.86 0.14
CA LEU A 125 12.73 11.05 1.57
C LEU A 125 13.54 10.01 2.35
N LYS A 126 14.26 10.49 3.39
CA LYS A 126 14.92 9.59 4.32
C LYS A 126 13.87 8.62 4.90
N ARG A 127 14.12 7.32 4.82
CA ARG A 127 13.30 6.34 5.54
C ARG A 127 13.49 6.52 7.04
N MET A 128 12.41 6.80 7.74
CA MET A 128 12.41 6.98 9.20
C MET A 128 12.07 5.68 9.91
N ARG A 129 10.92 5.07 9.57
CA ARG A 129 10.45 3.82 10.17
C ARG A 129 9.39 3.10 9.33
N ASN A 130 9.12 1.88 9.71
CA ASN A 130 7.95 1.14 9.25
C ASN A 130 6.68 1.67 9.92
N LEU A 131 5.55 1.63 9.21
CA LEU A 131 4.25 1.88 9.82
C LEU A 131 3.81 0.69 10.67
N LEU A 132 3.10 0.99 11.75
CA LEU A 132 2.46 -0.01 12.59
C LEU A 132 1.16 -0.53 11.94
N PRO A 133 0.67 -1.71 12.36
CA PRO A 133 -0.55 -2.29 11.77
C PRO A 133 -1.78 -1.40 11.90
N ASP A 134 -1.93 -0.71 13.02
CA ASP A 134 -3.00 0.23 13.28
C ASP A 134 -2.90 1.50 12.42
N GLU A 135 -1.71 2.02 12.16
CA GLU A 135 -1.50 3.16 11.29
C GLU A 135 -1.85 2.84 9.81
N ILE A 136 -1.58 1.62 9.37
CA ILE A 136 -1.98 1.14 8.03
C ILE A 136 -3.49 0.95 7.96
N PHE A 137 -4.08 0.32 8.98
CA PHE A 137 -5.53 0.09 9.08
C PHE A 137 -6.31 1.41 9.09
N ASP A 138 -5.85 2.40 9.84
CA ASP A 138 -6.51 3.69 9.96
C ASP A 138 -6.53 4.47 8.65
N GLN A 139 -5.48 4.37 7.81
CA GLN A 139 -5.51 4.93 6.46
C GLN A 139 -6.68 4.37 5.65
N VAL A 140 -6.91 3.05 5.73
CA VAL A 140 -8.04 2.40 5.06
C VAL A 140 -9.38 2.89 5.60
N LYS A 141 -9.51 3.03 6.92
CA LYS A 141 -10.73 3.52 7.59
C LYS A 141 -11.07 4.94 7.15
N VAL A 142 -10.10 5.85 7.21
CA VAL A 142 -10.29 7.25 6.76
C VAL A 142 -10.75 7.29 5.31
N ILE A 143 -10.12 6.50 4.43
CA ILE A 143 -10.48 6.48 3.02
C ILE A 143 -11.85 5.83 2.78
N ASP A 144 -12.25 4.81 3.55
CA ASP A 144 -13.62 4.24 3.47
C ASP A 144 -14.68 5.26 3.89
N GLU A 145 -14.44 6.04 4.94
CA GLU A 145 -15.31 7.11 5.39
C GLU A 145 -15.43 8.21 4.32
N GLN A 146 -14.32 8.63 3.73
CA GLN A 146 -14.32 9.58 2.61
C GLN A 146 -15.06 9.01 1.39
N SER A 147 -14.87 7.72 1.07
CA SER A 147 -15.58 7.06 -0.04
C SER A 147 -17.10 7.10 0.16
N ARG A 148 -17.57 6.83 1.36
CA ARG A 148 -19.00 6.92 1.71
C ARG A 148 -19.51 8.37 1.66
N ALA A 149 -18.75 9.31 2.22
CA ALA A 149 -19.14 10.69 2.30
C ALA A 149 -19.20 11.40 0.93
N PHE A 150 -18.19 11.19 0.08
CA PHE A 150 -18.06 11.92 -1.19
C PHE A 150 -18.62 11.16 -2.41
N PHE A 151 -18.71 9.82 -2.33
CA PHE A 151 -19.12 8.98 -3.47
C PHE A 151 -20.33 8.08 -3.15
N GLY A 152 -20.91 8.15 -1.94
CA GLY A 152 -22.11 7.41 -1.53
C GLY A 152 -21.92 5.89 -1.50
N ARG A 153 -20.69 5.39 -1.50
CA ARG A 153 -20.39 3.94 -1.57
C ARG A 153 -19.17 3.55 -0.73
N PRO A 154 -19.14 2.31 -0.21
CA PRO A 154 -18.01 1.83 0.55
C PRO A 154 -16.77 1.66 -0.34
N LEU A 155 -15.60 1.63 0.29
CA LEU A 155 -14.34 1.28 -0.34
C LEU A 155 -14.41 -0.11 -0.97
N SER A 156 -13.97 -0.22 -2.23
CA SER A 156 -14.04 -1.47 -2.97
C SER A 156 -12.71 -2.21 -3.10
N ASN A 157 -11.59 -1.51 -3.11
CA ASN A 157 -10.26 -2.08 -3.34
C ASN A 157 -9.20 -1.36 -2.50
N ILE A 158 -8.13 -2.07 -2.19
CA ILE A 158 -6.94 -1.51 -1.53
C ILE A 158 -5.70 -1.87 -2.35
N VAL A 159 -4.81 -0.91 -2.53
CA VAL A 159 -3.50 -1.13 -3.13
C VAL A 159 -2.40 -0.60 -2.20
N PHE A 160 -1.41 -1.41 -1.92
CA PHE A 160 -0.19 -1.01 -1.22
C PHE A 160 0.78 -0.46 -2.25
N MET A 161 0.53 0.78 -2.70
CA MET A 161 1.29 1.49 -3.74
C MET A 161 1.59 2.94 -3.34
N GLY A 162 1.43 3.26 -2.05
CA GLY A 162 1.80 4.53 -1.45
C GLY A 162 3.28 4.60 -1.11
N MET A 163 3.61 5.27 -0.02
CA MET A 163 4.99 5.46 0.44
C MET A 163 5.57 4.18 1.05
N GLY A 164 6.82 3.84 0.64
CA GLY A 164 7.59 2.72 1.17
C GLY A 164 7.47 1.42 0.38
N GLU A 165 8.33 0.45 0.71
CA GLU A 165 8.31 -0.92 0.19
C GLU A 165 7.56 -1.83 1.19
N PRO A 166 6.37 -2.36 0.83
CA PRO A 166 5.57 -3.15 1.77
C PRO A 166 6.27 -4.39 2.29
N LEU A 167 7.08 -5.06 1.46
CA LEU A 167 7.79 -6.25 1.88
C LEU A 167 8.89 -5.94 2.91
N MET A 168 9.45 -4.74 2.94
CA MET A 168 10.37 -4.32 4.01
C MET A 168 9.66 -4.03 5.34
N ASN A 169 8.33 -4.00 5.33
CA ASN A 169 7.48 -3.92 6.51
C ASN A 169 6.55 -5.15 6.63
N TYR A 170 7.02 -6.29 6.19
CA TYR A 170 6.26 -7.52 5.97
C TYR A 170 5.28 -7.86 7.10
N ASN A 171 5.80 -8.00 8.32
CA ASN A 171 4.99 -8.46 9.45
C ASN A 171 3.86 -7.49 9.81
N ASN A 172 4.10 -6.17 9.80
CA ASN A 172 3.08 -5.19 10.12
C ASN A 172 2.03 -5.08 9.00
N VAL A 173 2.48 -5.17 7.73
CA VAL A 173 1.56 -5.17 6.57
C VAL A 173 0.63 -6.39 6.63
N LEU A 174 1.15 -7.60 6.91
CA LEU A 174 0.31 -8.78 7.06
C LEU A 174 -0.68 -8.66 8.22
N LYS A 175 -0.23 -8.15 9.39
CA LYS A 175 -1.12 -7.90 10.54
C LYS A 175 -2.22 -6.90 10.19
N ALA A 176 -1.89 -5.83 9.43
CA ALA A 176 -2.89 -4.86 8.97
C ALA A 176 -3.89 -5.50 8.00
N ILE A 177 -3.40 -6.29 7.02
CA ILE A 177 -4.26 -7.02 6.08
C ILE A 177 -5.18 -8.00 6.83
N ASP A 178 -4.68 -8.70 7.85
CA ASP A 178 -5.50 -9.56 8.71
C ASP A 178 -6.64 -8.78 9.35
N LYS A 179 -6.37 -7.60 9.96
CA LYS A 179 -7.41 -6.73 10.53
C LYS A 179 -8.41 -6.22 9.48
N ILE A 180 -7.94 -5.90 8.27
CA ILE A 180 -8.79 -5.44 7.17
C ILE A 180 -9.70 -6.57 6.66
N THR A 181 -9.21 -7.81 6.62
CA THR A 181 -9.94 -8.95 6.03
C THR A 181 -10.75 -9.75 7.05
N SER A 182 -10.38 -9.69 8.32
CA SER A 182 -11.09 -10.38 9.39
C SER A 182 -12.54 -9.92 9.53
N PRO A 183 -13.49 -10.82 9.80
CA PRO A 183 -14.85 -10.45 10.22
C PRO A 183 -14.90 -9.58 11.48
N GLU A 184 -13.88 -9.68 12.34
CA GLU A 184 -13.71 -8.86 13.55
C GLU A 184 -13.07 -7.48 13.26
N GLY A 185 -12.76 -7.20 12.00
CA GLY A 185 -12.25 -5.91 11.49
C GLY A 185 -13.20 -5.35 10.42
N LEU A 186 -12.67 -5.07 9.21
CA LEU A 186 -13.49 -4.50 8.13
C LEU A 186 -14.20 -5.56 7.27
N GLY A 187 -13.88 -6.85 7.40
CA GLY A 187 -14.49 -7.93 6.65
C GLY A 187 -14.29 -7.87 5.12
N MET A 188 -13.26 -7.15 4.66
CA MET A 188 -12.99 -7.02 3.23
C MET A 188 -12.41 -8.30 2.65
N SER A 189 -12.89 -8.73 1.48
CA SER A 189 -12.31 -9.88 0.80
C SER A 189 -10.83 -9.64 0.44
N PRO A 190 -9.90 -10.56 0.77
CA PRO A 190 -8.49 -10.42 0.43
C PRO A 190 -8.24 -10.32 -1.08
N LYS A 191 -9.14 -10.85 -1.92
CA LYS A 191 -9.09 -10.69 -3.39
C LYS A 191 -9.25 -9.25 -3.87
N ARG A 192 -9.68 -8.33 -3.00
CA ARG A 192 -9.78 -6.89 -3.27
C ARG A 192 -8.51 -6.12 -2.88
N ILE A 193 -7.53 -6.80 -2.29
CA ILE A 193 -6.25 -6.21 -1.88
C ILE A 193 -5.18 -6.59 -2.89
N THR A 194 -4.37 -5.61 -3.29
CA THR A 194 -3.16 -5.81 -4.10
C THR A 194 -1.96 -5.26 -3.36
N LEU A 195 -1.00 -6.12 -3.07
CA LEU A 195 0.30 -5.71 -2.56
C LEU A 195 1.24 -5.55 -3.74
N SER A 196 1.79 -4.34 -3.91
CA SER A 196 2.82 -4.05 -4.90
C SER A 196 4.19 -4.02 -4.24
N THR A 197 5.17 -4.63 -4.88
CA THR A 197 6.56 -4.66 -4.39
C THR A 197 7.52 -4.35 -5.52
N SER A 198 8.64 -3.79 -5.17
CA SER A 198 9.78 -3.62 -6.09
C SER A 198 10.48 -4.95 -6.41
N GLY A 199 10.17 -6.03 -5.68
CA GLY A 199 10.65 -7.37 -5.95
C GLY A 199 11.78 -7.83 -5.04
N ILE A 200 11.46 -8.24 -3.80
CA ILE A 200 12.41 -8.85 -2.85
C ILE A 200 12.21 -10.37 -2.88
N PRO A 201 13.09 -11.14 -3.57
CA PRO A 201 12.83 -12.55 -3.90
C PRO A 201 12.53 -13.42 -2.69
N LYS A 202 13.32 -13.29 -1.61
CA LYS A 202 13.13 -14.05 -0.38
C LYS A 202 11.73 -13.84 0.24
N LEU A 203 11.23 -12.60 0.21
CA LEU A 203 9.95 -12.27 0.82
C LEU A 203 8.76 -12.62 -0.09
N ILE A 204 8.96 -12.62 -1.40
CA ILE A 204 7.97 -13.15 -2.36
C ILE A 204 7.78 -14.66 -2.12
N LYS A 205 8.87 -15.42 -1.96
CA LYS A 205 8.81 -16.84 -1.62
C LYS A 205 8.12 -17.05 -0.27
N LYS A 206 8.47 -16.25 0.75
CA LYS A 206 7.82 -16.30 2.05
C LYS A 206 6.30 -16.05 1.97
N MET A 207 5.84 -15.05 1.20
CA MET A 207 4.40 -14.83 1.00
C MET A 207 3.71 -16.06 0.39
N ALA A 208 4.38 -16.76 -0.53
CA ALA A 208 3.85 -18.00 -1.12
C ALA A 208 3.74 -19.13 -0.08
N ASP A 209 4.73 -19.26 0.80
CA ASP A 209 4.74 -20.25 1.89
C ASP A 209 3.72 -19.90 2.99
N ASP A 210 3.52 -18.63 3.29
CA ASP A 210 2.48 -18.12 4.21
C ASP A 210 1.06 -18.17 3.59
N GLU A 211 0.94 -18.70 2.36
CA GLU A 211 -0.33 -18.89 1.64
C GLU A 211 -1.25 -17.67 1.60
N VAL A 212 -0.68 -16.48 1.43
CA VAL A 212 -1.45 -15.24 1.39
C VAL A 212 -2.52 -15.26 0.29
N LYS A 213 -3.69 -14.64 0.55
CA LYS A 213 -4.85 -14.69 -0.35
C LYS A 213 -5.07 -13.41 -1.17
N PHE A 214 -4.25 -12.39 -0.95
CA PHE A 214 -4.29 -11.14 -1.73
C PHE A 214 -3.51 -11.26 -3.05
N LYS A 215 -3.63 -10.25 -3.90
CA LYS A 215 -2.98 -10.20 -5.22
C LYS A 215 -1.57 -9.63 -5.11
N LEU A 216 -0.66 -10.16 -5.92
CA LEU A 216 0.70 -9.65 -6.06
C LEU A 216 0.83 -8.78 -7.31
N ALA A 217 1.36 -7.57 -7.14
CA ALA A 217 1.89 -6.74 -8.20
C ALA A 217 3.40 -6.54 -8.01
N VAL A 218 4.14 -6.43 -9.10
CA VAL A 218 5.58 -6.20 -9.10
C VAL A 218 5.90 -4.99 -9.95
N SER A 219 6.52 -3.99 -9.36
CA SER A 219 7.11 -2.84 -10.06
C SER A 219 8.34 -3.31 -10.82
N LEU A 220 8.12 -3.78 -12.06
CA LEU A 220 9.17 -4.36 -12.90
C LEU A 220 9.96 -3.29 -13.63
N HIS A 221 9.28 -2.43 -14.38
CA HIS A 221 9.75 -1.26 -15.12
C HIS A 221 10.83 -1.52 -16.18
N SER A 222 11.60 -2.59 -16.07
CA SER A 222 12.46 -3.13 -17.15
C SER A 222 12.70 -4.63 -16.92
N ALA A 223 12.72 -5.40 -18.01
CA ALA A 223 13.12 -6.80 -18.02
C ALA A 223 14.57 -6.97 -18.52
N ILE A 224 15.32 -5.88 -18.67
CA ILE A 224 16.75 -5.85 -18.96
C ILE A 224 17.48 -5.40 -17.68
N GLY A 225 18.34 -6.28 -17.13
CA GLY A 225 18.96 -6.08 -15.81
C GLY A 225 19.71 -4.76 -15.69
N SER A 226 20.55 -4.38 -16.66
CA SER A 226 21.30 -3.11 -16.65
C SER A 226 20.39 -1.88 -16.68
N VAL A 227 19.32 -1.91 -17.48
CA VAL A 227 18.33 -0.82 -17.53
C VAL A 227 17.59 -0.72 -16.20
N ARG A 228 17.17 -1.88 -15.64
CA ARG A 228 16.48 -1.91 -14.35
C ARG A 228 17.36 -1.39 -13.23
N THR A 229 18.64 -1.74 -13.20
CA THR A 229 19.60 -1.22 -12.20
C THR A 229 19.74 0.30 -12.29
N GLY A 230 19.78 0.87 -13.50
CA GLY A 230 19.86 2.32 -13.71
C GLY A 230 18.68 3.10 -13.15
N ILE A 231 17.46 2.52 -13.15
CA ILE A 231 16.25 3.16 -12.63
C ILE A 231 15.88 2.71 -11.21
N MET A 232 16.31 1.53 -10.81
CA MET A 232 16.02 0.89 -9.52
C MET A 232 17.32 0.26 -8.96
N PRO A 233 18.21 1.04 -8.32
CA PRO A 233 19.54 0.58 -7.91
C PRO A 233 19.56 -0.66 -7.03
N PHE A 234 18.52 -0.89 -6.22
CA PHE A 234 18.42 -2.10 -5.40
C PHE A 234 18.39 -3.40 -6.22
N ASN A 235 18.20 -3.33 -7.56
CA ASN A 235 18.31 -4.49 -8.45
C ASN A 235 19.70 -5.13 -8.46
N GLU A 236 20.75 -4.40 -8.07
CA GLU A 236 22.09 -4.98 -7.87
C GLU A 236 22.07 -6.02 -6.74
N GLN A 237 21.30 -5.74 -5.68
CA GLN A 237 21.16 -6.66 -4.55
C GLN A 237 20.18 -7.81 -4.84
N PHE A 238 19.18 -7.56 -5.70
CA PHE A 238 18.11 -8.51 -6.05
C PHE A 238 17.96 -8.60 -7.57
N PRO A 239 18.85 -9.33 -8.25
CA PRO A 239 18.85 -9.43 -9.71
C PRO A 239 17.56 -9.99 -10.29
N LEU A 240 17.29 -9.66 -11.57
CA LEU A 240 16.08 -10.12 -12.28
C LEU A 240 15.93 -11.65 -12.30
N GLU A 241 17.04 -12.39 -12.34
CA GLU A 241 17.05 -13.84 -12.33
C GLU A 241 16.47 -14.40 -11.03
N GLU A 242 16.87 -13.85 -9.88
CA GLU A 242 16.34 -14.25 -8.58
C GLU A 242 14.87 -13.84 -8.43
N LEU A 243 14.50 -12.66 -8.93
CA LEU A 243 13.12 -12.20 -8.95
C LEU A 243 12.26 -13.14 -9.81
N ARG A 244 12.72 -13.49 -11.00
CA ARG A 244 12.06 -14.46 -11.89
C ARG A 244 11.78 -15.79 -11.17
N ASP A 245 12.80 -16.35 -10.52
CA ASP A 245 12.70 -17.63 -9.82
C ASP A 245 11.74 -17.56 -8.63
N ALA A 246 11.72 -16.43 -7.93
CA ALA A 246 10.76 -16.21 -6.85
C ALA A 246 9.32 -16.08 -7.36
N LEU A 247 9.11 -15.45 -8.52
CA LEU A 247 7.80 -15.30 -9.13
C LEU A 247 7.29 -16.63 -9.72
N ALA A 248 8.16 -17.45 -10.29
CA ALA A 248 7.83 -18.82 -10.71
C ALA A 248 7.39 -19.66 -9.52
N TYR A 249 8.14 -19.58 -8.41
CA TYR A 249 7.77 -20.24 -7.14
C TYR A 249 6.43 -19.75 -6.59
N TRP A 250 6.20 -18.43 -6.57
CA TRP A 250 4.92 -17.83 -6.19
C TRP A 250 3.77 -18.45 -6.97
N TYR A 251 3.88 -18.50 -8.31
CA TYR A 251 2.82 -19.07 -9.13
C TYR A 251 2.65 -20.57 -8.90
N GLN A 252 3.74 -21.30 -8.75
CA GLN A 252 3.69 -22.75 -8.47
C GLN A 252 2.89 -23.06 -7.20
N LYS A 253 3.09 -22.26 -6.14
CA LYS A 253 2.42 -22.44 -4.84
C LYS A 253 1.00 -21.90 -4.82
N THR A 254 0.78 -20.68 -5.28
CA THR A 254 -0.50 -19.96 -5.08
C THR A 254 -1.47 -20.10 -6.24
N LYS A 255 -1.00 -20.42 -7.44
CA LYS A 255 -1.71 -20.36 -8.73
C LYS A 255 -2.29 -18.98 -9.05
N ASN A 256 -1.87 -17.94 -8.32
CA ASN A 256 -2.30 -16.55 -8.53
C ASN A 256 -1.45 -15.89 -9.60
N ARG A 257 -2.11 -15.30 -10.62
CA ARG A 257 -1.49 -14.54 -11.67
C ARG A 257 -0.78 -13.30 -11.12
N ILE A 258 0.41 -13.01 -11.64
CA ILE A 258 1.22 -11.85 -11.26
C ILE A 258 0.79 -10.63 -12.09
N THR A 259 0.81 -9.44 -11.50
CA THR A 259 0.65 -8.18 -12.22
C THR A 259 2.01 -7.49 -12.29
N TYR A 260 2.49 -7.19 -13.50
CA TYR A 260 3.66 -6.34 -13.67
C TYR A 260 3.20 -4.89 -13.86
N GLU A 261 3.66 -4.00 -12.99
CA GLU A 261 3.53 -2.56 -13.13
C GLU A 261 4.74 -2.07 -13.93
N TYR A 262 4.50 -1.38 -15.05
CA TYR A 262 5.53 -1.05 -16.02
C TYR A 262 5.36 0.36 -16.56
N VAL A 263 6.26 1.27 -16.20
CA VAL A 263 6.33 2.63 -16.74
C VAL A 263 7.26 2.61 -17.96
N VAL A 264 6.88 3.31 -19.01
CA VAL A 264 7.72 3.47 -20.22
C VAL A 264 8.26 4.90 -20.25
N TRP A 265 9.59 5.03 -20.31
CA TRP A 265 10.29 6.32 -20.39
C TRP A 265 11.02 6.50 -21.69
N LYS A 266 10.96 7.72 -22.21
CA LYS A 266 11.65 8.10 -23.45
C LYS A 266 13.17 7.91 -23.33
N GLY A 267 13.75 7.21 -24.33
CA GLY A 267 15.19 6.97 -24.42
C GLY A 267 15.76 5.98 -23.41
N ILE A 268 14.92 5.34 -22.57
CA ILE A 268 15.38 4.41 -21.52
C ILE A 268 14.89 2.98 -21.81
N ASN A 269 13.58 2.79 -21.92
CA ASN A 269 12.97 1.49 -22.15
C ASN A 269 11.80 1.57 -23.16
N ASP A 270 11.91 2.42 -24.16
CA ASP A 270 10.87 2.71 -25.15
C ASP A 270 11.12 2.02 -26.53
N GLN A 271 12.09 1.11 -26.58
CA GLN A 271 12.48 0.45 -27.82
C GLN A 271 11.90 -0.97 -27.94
N LYS A 272 11.85 -1.51 -29.16
CA LYS A 272 11.37 -2.86 -29.46
C LYS A 272 12.07 -3.95 -28.63
N LYS A 273 13.38 -3.83 -28.42
CA LYS A 273 14.17 -4.78 -27.59
C LYS A 273 13.66 -4.87 -26.15
N ASP A 274 13.12 -3.76 -25.60
CA ASP A 274 12.61 -3.70 -24.24
C ASP A 274 11.29 -4.46 -24.13
N VAL A 275 10.42 -4.33 -25.15
CA VAL A 275 9.16 -5.08 -25.24
C VAL A 275 9.44 -6.57 -25.40
N GLU A 276 10.39 -6.96 -26.27
CA GLU A 276 10.78 -8.35 -26.47
C GLU A 276 11.32 -8.99 -25.17
N ALA A 277 12.13 -8.24 -24.40
CA ALA A 277 12.61 -8.67 -23.09
C ALA A 277 11.46 -8.86 -22.11
N LEU A 278 10.50 -7.92 -22.06
CA LEU A 278 9.30 -8.02 -21.22
C LEU A 278 8.44 -9.24 -21.60
N ILE A 279 8.19 -9.48 -22.88
CA ILE A 279 7.47 -10.66 -23.37
C ILE A 279 8.16 -11.94 -22.89
N LYS A 280 9.49 -12.02 -23.04
CA LYS A 280 10.26 -13.16 -22.55
C LYS A 280 10.12 -13.35 -21.04
N PHE A 281 10.16 -12.25 -20.28
CA PHE A 281 10.00 -12.29 -18.83
C PHE A 281 8.59 -12.74 -18.40
N CYS A 282 7.56 -12.31 -19.09
CA CYS A 282 6.16 -12.72 -18.82
C CYS A 282 5.90 -14.22 -19.03
N LYS A 283 6.74 -14.94 -19.78
CA LYS A 283 6.57 -16.39 -20.04
C LYS A 283 6.95 -17.28 -18.85
N PHE A 284 7.67 -16.75 -17.84
CA PHE A 284 8.07 -17.55 -16.66
C PHE A 284 6.91 -17.88 -15.71
N ALA A 285 5.87 -17.05 -15.69
CA ALA A 285 4.65 -17.32 -14.93
C ALA A 285 3.46 -16.57 -15.56
N PRO A 286 2.23 -17.11 -15.48
CA PRO A 286 1.04 -16.41 -15.92
C PRO A 286 0.94 -15.02 -15.31
N SER A 287 0.90 -14.02 -16.16
CA SER A 287 0.99 -12.62 -15.77
C SER A 287 0.09 -11.71 -16.60
N LYS A 288 -0.07 -10.49 -16.17
CA LYS A 288 -0.59 -9.37 -16.93
C LYS A 288 0.32 -8.16 -16.74
N VAL A 289 0.29 -7.24 -17.68
CA VAL A 289 1.07 -6.01 -17.63
C VAL A 289 0.13 -4.82 -17.50
N ASN A 290 0.39 -3.95 -16.53
CA ASN A 290 -0.19 -2.62 -16.47
C ASN A 290 0.88 -1.65 -16.99
N LEU A 291 0.65 -1.07 -18.14
CA LEU A 291 1.45 0.06 -18.65
C LEU A 291 0.97 1.32 -17.94
N ILE A 292 1.89 2.02 -17.29
CA ILE A 292 1.58 3.19 -16.46
C ILE A 292 2.20 4.41 -17.12
N GLU A 293 1.44 5.49 -17.21
CA GLU A 293 1.99 6.80 -17.57
C GLU A 293 3.01 7.26 -16.53
N TYR A 294 4.14 7.79 -17.00
CA TYR A 294 5.09 8.43 -16.09
C TYR A 294 4.49 9.73 -15.53
N ASN A 295 4.64 9.92 -14.24
CA ASN A 295 4.24 11.15 -13.56
C ASN A 295 5.52 11.88 -13.15
N PRO A 296 5.80 13.06 -13.71
CA PRO A 296 6.99 13.84 -13.36
C PRO A 296 7.04 14.11 -11.85
N ILE A 297 8.24 14.08 -11.32
CA ILE A 297 8.57 14.50 -9.95
C ILE A 297 9.52 15.69 -10.00
N ASP A 298 9.54 16.49 -8.94
CA ASP A 298 10.49 17.61 -8.85
C ASP A 298 11.93 17.09 -8.99
N ASP A 299 12.77 17.80 -9.75
CA ASP A 299 14.15 17.44 -10.06
C ASP A 299 14.33 16.06 -10.72
N GLY A 300 13.34 15.55 -11.44
CA GLY A 300 13.38 14.30 -12.18
C GLY A 300 13.82 14.49 -13.63
N ASP A 301 14.85 13.75 -14.07
CA ASP A 301 15.36 13.77 -15.45
C ASP A 301 14.57 12.90 -16.42
N PHE A 302 13.56 12.17 -15.94
CA PHE A 302 12.78 11.23 -16.75
C PHE A 302 11.73 11.95 -17.58
N GLN A 303 11.53 11.47 -18.80
CA GLN A 303 10.52 11.98 -19.74
C GLN A 303 9.50 10.90 -20.08
N GLN A 304 8.26 11.34 -20.29
CA GLN A 304 7.18 10.50 -20.80
C GLN A 304 7.59 9.92 -22.17
N ALA A 305 7.36 8.63 -22.36
CA ALA A 305 7.53 8.01 -23.67
C ALA A 305 6.53 8.57 -24.70
N ASP A 306 6.91 8.52 -25.98
CA ASP A 306 6.03 8.85 -27.09
C ASP A 306 4.80 7.89 -27.08
N PRO A 307 3.58 8.37 -27.39
CA PRO A 307 2.41 7.50 -27.52
C PRO A 307 2.62 6.27 -28.42
N LYS A 308 3.41 6.41 -29.49
CA LYS A 308 3.78 5.30 -30.38
C LYS A 308 4.55 4.18 -29.67
N ALA A 309 5.36 4.52 -28.65
CA ALA A 309 6.04 3.51 -27.85
C ALA A 309 5.04 2.71 -27.01
N LEU A 310 4.03 3.36 -26.42
CA LEU A 310 2.96 2.68 -25.68
C LEU A 310 2.12 1.78 -26.59
N GLU A 311 1.80 2.24 -27.80
CA GLU A 311 1.10 1.44 -28.82
C GLU A 311 1.93 0.21 -29.24
N LEU A 312 3.24 0.38 -29.41
CA LEU A 312 4.16 -0.74 -29.70
C LEU A 312 4.11 -1.79 -28.59
N TYR A 313 4.20 -1.35 -27.33
CA TYR A 313 4.10 -2.24 -26.15
C TYR A 313 2.77 -2.99 -26.13
N GLN A 314 1.65 -2.29 -26.31
CA GLN A 314 0.33 -2.88 -26.31
C GLN A 314 0.19 -3.91 -27.41
N THR A 315 0.49 -3.55 -28.66
CA THR A 315 0.38 -4.43 -29.83
C THR A 315 1.22 -5.69 -29.68
N MET A 316 2.48 -5.55 -29.28
CA MET A 316 3.39 -6.70 -29.18
C MET A 316 3.04 -7.62 -28.00
N LEU A 317 2.62 -7.07 -26.86
CA LEU A 317 2.19 -7.86 -25.70
C LEU A 317 0.90 -8.63 -26.01
N GLU A 318 -0.09 -7.99 -26.63
CA GLU A 318 -1.35 -8.62 -27.04
C GLU A 318 -1.11 -9.73 -28.08
N ALA A 319 -0.25 -9.47 -29.09
CA ALA A 319 0.15 -10.48 -30.06
C ALA A 319 0.87 -11.69 -29.43
N ALA A 320 1.55 -11.49 -28.30
CA ALA A 320 2.16 -12.56 -27.51
C ALA A 320 1.18 -13.25 -26.54
N GLY A 321 -0.11 -12.91 -26.55
CA GLY A 321 -1.14 -13.48 -25.67
C GLY A 321 -1.08 -12.98 -24.21
N ILE A 322 -0.38 -11.86 -23.96
CA ILE A 322 -0.25 -11.27 -22.63
C ILE A 322 -1.33 -10.21 -22.45
N THR A 323 -2.13 -10.34 -21.38
CA THR A 323 -3.12 -9.32 -21.04
C THR A 323 -2.40 -8.02 -20.68
N VAL A 324 -2.71 -6.94 -21.38
CA VAL A 324 -2.17 -5.60 -21.11
C VAL A 324 -3.29 -4.62 -20.78
N THR A 325 -3.00 -3.66 -19.91
CA THR A 325 -3.91 -2.56 -19.56
C THR A 325 -3.09 -1.28 -19.51
N VAL A 326 -3.49 -0.27 -20.26
CA VAL A 326 -2.94 1.09 -20.10
C VAL A 326 -3.67 1.78 -18.96
N ARG A 327 -2.90 2.25 -17.96
CA ARG A 327 -3.42 2.95 -16.79
C ARG A 327 -3.11 4.43 -16.89
N HIS A 328 -4.15 5.23 -17.04
CA HIS A 328 -4.04 6.67 -16.92
C HIS A 328 -3.94 7.09 -15.45
N SER A 329 -3.02 7.99 -15.18
CA SER A 329 -2.80 8.51 -13.84
C SER A 329 -3.90 9.46 -13.43
N ARG A 330 -4.27 9.39 -12.16
CA ARG A 330 -5.27 10.26 -11.52
C ARG A 330 -4.63 11.14 -10.45
N GLY A 331 -5.25 12.29 -10.17
CA GLY A 331 -4.79 13.22 -9.15
C GLY A 331 -3.45 13.90 -9.49
N LYS A 332 -3.17 14.08 -10.79
CA LYS A 332 -1.90 14.72 -11.25
C LYS A 332 -1.77 16.16 -10.77
N ASP A 333 -2.88 16.88 -10.69
CA ASP A 333 -2.98 18.30 -10.28
C ASP A 333 -2.69 18.52 -8.79
N ILE A 334 -2.73 17.46 -7.99
CA ILE A 334 -2.45 17.50 -6.55
C ILE A 334 -1.27 16.61 -6.15
N ASP A 335 -0.41 16.20 -7.08
CA ASP A 335 0.70 15.26 -6.84
C ASP A 335 0.27 13.96 -6.13
N ALA A 336 -0.88 13.38 -6.55
CA ALA A 336 -1.43 12.16 -5.97
C ALA A 336 -1.17 10.91 -6.82
N ALA A 337 -0.56 11.05 -7.99
CA ALA A 337 -0.30 9.92 -8.88
C ALA A 337 0.88 9.06 -8.38
N CYS A 338 1.01 7.86 -8.96
CA CYS A 338 2.07 6.92 -8.58
C CYS A 338 3.46 7.56 -8.70
N GLY A 339 4.28 7.42 -7.67
CA GLY A 339 5.64 7.95 -7.59
C GLY A 339 5.73 9.40 -7.09
N GLN A 340 4.63 10.13 -6.93
CA GLN A 340 4.64 11.56 -6.57
C GLN A 340 4.51 11.85 -5.06
N LEU A 341 4.15 10.87 -4.22
CA LEU A 341 3.96 11.08 -2.79
C LEU A 341 5.29 11.45 -2.09
N ALA A 342 5.34 12.62 -1.48
CA ALA A 342 6.58 13.20 -0.95
C ALA A 342 6.40 14.06 0.31
N ASN A 343 5.24 14.01 0.98
CA ASN A 343 4.93 14.87 2.13
C ASN A 343 5.18 16.37 1.85
N LYS A 344 4.94 16.81 0.61
CA LYS A 344 5.09 18.22 0.25
C LYS A 344 4.15 19.07 1.10
N LYS A 345 4.67 20.18 1.65
CA LYS A 345 3.81 21.19 2.28
C LYS A 345 2.86 21.72 1.21
N VAL A 346 1.56 21.68 1.49
CA VAL A 346 0.58 22.38 0.65
C VAL A 346 0.94 23.86 0.70
N LYS A 347 1.18 24.47 -0.46
CA LYS A 347 1.24 25.93 -0.53
C LYS A 347 -0.14 26.41 -0.10
N SER A 348 -0.23 27.13 1.02
CA SER A 348 -1.43 27.90 1.36
C SER A 348 -1.71 28.81 0.18
N GLU A 349 -2.86 28.70 -0.46
CA GLU A 349 -3.38 29.76 -1.32
C GLU A 349 -3.57 30.96 -0.40
N GLU A 350 -2.73 32.00 -0.61
CA GLU A 350 -2.93 33.32 -0.03
C GLU A 350 -4.13 34.03 -0.65
#